data_b81674563bafffed939a0eeebc1278b0
#
_entry.id   b81674563bafffed939a0eeebc1278b0
#
_cell.length_a   1.000
_cell.length_b   1.000
_cell.length_c   1.000
_cell.angle_alpha   90.00
_cell.angle_beta   90.00
_cell.angle_gamma   90.00
#
_symmetry.space_group_name_H-M   'P 1'
#
loop_
_entity.id
_entity.type
_entity.pdbx_description
1 polymer ?
#
loop_
_entity_poly.entity_id
_entity_poly.type
_entity_poly.pdbx_seq_one_letter_code
_entity_poly.pdbx_strand_id
1 'polypeptide(L)'
;MTAVPIMSALRRGRPPWPTPASGEGLPVRLARMAEAGAMPVSRLVRDIAALALGPGRVSLGDYEALRLYDAALWQGADRLQVVGAGRARRLARQANFRRDCLALATDRLASRAYLAAHGLPTQPILAIYRAGLAAPGAELLRTRDELRQFLEGHAGQPLVVRPAEGGGERVLFDHPGGDPAAEIDALADAAGDAPGVSWLIQPRLDPPGGGRLTTVRLVTLAGERGAKVWRGLWRLGGRDDLVASLDLRTGAALTLAPASDPHRAQVAPSDLAVPGWAALKATATEGARLFNQFGLLGWDVAPGADGPTILGLDPAPDLAPHQLADRRGALGPELRGFLAERRRLGREWRRTSGHR
;
A
#
# COMPACT_ATOMS: atom_id res chain seq x y z
N MET A 1 -24.64 -14.96 19.91
CA MET A 1 -24.32 -14.42 18.56
C MET A 1 -22.82 -14.44 18.44
N THR A 2 -22.31 -15.34 17.60
CA THR A 2 -20.89 -15.70 17.50
C THR A 2 -20.09 -14.56 16.87
N ALA A 3 -19.13 -14.04 17.62
CA ALA A 3 -18.15 -13.07 17.10
C ALA A 3 -17.35 -13.73 15.98
N VAL A 4 -17.53 -13.26 14.75
CA VAL A 4 -16.70 -13.67 13.62
C VAL A 4 -15.33 -13.00 13.79
N PRO A 5 -14.25 -13.75 13.93
CA PRO A 5 -12.93 -13.15 14.08
C PRO A 5 -12.50 -12.51 12.76
N ILE A 6 -12.43 -11.18 12.74
CA ILE A 6 -11.79 -10.39 11.65
C ILE A 6 -10.26 -10.57 11.66
N MET A 7 -9.80 -11.75 11.95
CA MET A 7 -8.39 -12.10 12.19
C MET A 7 -7.62 -12.56 10.95
N SER A 8 -8.18 -12.52 9.71
CA SER A 8 -7.49 -13.14 8.58
C SER A 8 -6.95 -12.23 7.47
N ALA A 9 -7.26 -10.93 7.46
CA ALA A 9 -6.96 -10.08 6.31
C ALA A 9 -5.59 -9.36 6.35
N LEU A 10 -4.85 -9.39 7.46
CA LEU A 10 -3.65 -8.55 7.63
C LEU A 10 -2.36 -9.32 7.95
N ARG A 11 -2.31 -10.62 7.62
CA ARG A 11 -1.02 -11.31 7.62
C ARG A 11 -0.15 -10.82 6.47
N ARG A 12 0.91 -10.05 6.81
CA ARG A 12 2.06 -9.69 5.97
C ARG A 12 1.67 -9.07 4.62
N GLY A 13 1.26 -7.81 4.56
CA GLY A 13 1.31 -7.06 3.31
C GLY A 13 0.77 -7.78 2.06
N ARG A 14 -0.15 -8.75 2.21
CA ARG A 14 -0.84 -9.36 1.09
C ARG A 14 -1.83 -8.32 0.58
N PRO A 15 -1.78 -7.99 -0.72
CA PRO A 15 -2.82 -7.19 -1.32
C PRO A 15 -4.18 -7.85 -1.07
N PRO A 16 -5.25 -7.09 -0.91
CA PRO A 16 -6.62 -7.62 -0.76
C PRO A 16 -7.17 -8.29 -2.04
N TRP A 17 -6.29 -8.69 -2.93
CA TRP A 17 -6.58 -9.30 -4.22
C TRP A 17 -6.74 -10.81 -4.04
N PRO A 18 -7.67 -11.43 -4.78
CA PRO A 18 -7.86 -12.87 -4.70
C PRO A 18 -6.53 -13.58 -4.98
N THR A 19 -6.01 -14.19 -3.95
CA THR A 19 -4.93 -15.16 -4.12
C THR A 19 -5.54 -16.37 -4.81
N PRO A 20 -4.90 -16.95 -5.83
CA PRO A 20 -5.36 -18.20 -6.44
C PRO A 20 -5.69 -19.21 -5.35
N ALA A 21 -6.79 -19.92 -5.49
CA ALA A 21 -7.22 -20.93 -4.51
C ALA A 21 -6.04 -21.87 -4.23
N SER A 22 -5.54 -21.83 -2.99
CA SER A 22 -4.41 -22.65 -2.56
C SER A 22 -4.90 -24.11 -2.52
N GLY A 23 -4.44 -24.95 -3.46
CA GLY A 23 -4.76 -26.37 -3.50
C GLY A 23 -5.07 -26.91 -4.89
N GLU A 24 -5.47 -26.09 -5.86
CA GLU A 24 -5.73 -26.58 -7.23
C GLU A 24 -4.42 -26.93 -7.95
N GLY A 25 -4.38 -28.12 -8.55
CA GLY A 25 -3.27 -28.55 -9.40
C GLY A 25 -3.12 -27.69 -10.65
N LEU A 26 -1.89 -27.59 -11.17
CA LEU A 26 -1.58 -26.78 -12.35
C LEU A 26 -2.49 -27.08 -13.58
N PRO A 27 -2.80 -28.35 -13.93
CA PRO A 27 -3.67 -28.65 -15.08
C PRO A 27 -5.07 -28.05 -14.93
N VAL A 28 -5.66 -28.13 -13.74
CA VAL A 28 -7.00 -27.58 -13.44
C VAL A 28 -7.01 -26.06 -13.59
N ARG A 29 -6.00 -25.39 -13.06
CA ARG A 29 -5.83 -23.92 -13.18
C ARG A 29 -5.72 -23.49 -14.65
N LEU A 30 -4.91 -24.20 -15.45
CA LEU A 30 -4.73 -23.90 -16.86
C LEU A 30 -6.05 -24.11 -17.65
N ALA A 31 -6.77 -25.20 -17.38
CA ALA A 31 -8.06 -25.48 -18.02
C ALA A 31 -9.08 -24.37 -17.70
N ARG A 32 -9.21 -23.98 -16.45
CA ARG A 32 -10.13 -22.91 -16.01
C ARG A 32 -9.78 -21.56 -16.65
N MET A 33 -8.50 -21.19 -16.71
CA MET A 33 -8.08 -19.94 -17.36
C MET A 33 -8.31 -19.98 -18.88
N ALA A 34 -8.08 -21.11 -19.52
CA ALA A 34 -8.32 -21.30 -20.97
C ALA A 34 -9.80 -21.17 -21.30
N GLU A 35 -10.67 -21.79 -20.51
CA GLU A 35 -12.13 -21.67 -20.62
C GLU A 35 -12.57 -20.21 -20.43
N ALA A 36 -12.16 -19.57 -19.33
CA ALA A 36 -12.51 -18.18 -19.03
C ALA A 36 -11.98 -17.19 -20.08
N GLY A 37 -10.84 -17.49 -20.71
CA GLY A 37 -10.25 -16.67 -21.78
C GLY A 37 -10.74 -17.04 -23.18
N ALA A 38 -11.66 -18.01 -23.31
CA ALA A 38 -12.14 -18.54 -24.58
C ALA A 38 -11.00 -18.90 -25.54
N MET A 39 -9.96 -19.56 -25.05
CA MET A 39 -8.77 -19.91 -25.85
C MET A 39 -8.28 -21.33 -25.57
N PRO A 40 -7.62 -22.01 -26.55
CA PRO A 40 -7.00 -23.31 -26.33
C PRO A 40 -5.89 -23.24 -25.27
N VAL A 41 -5.73 -24.28 -24.44
CA VAL A 41 -4.68 -24.39 -23.42
C VAL A 41 -3.29 -24.19 -24.03
N SER A 42 -3.03 -24.69 -25.24
CA SER A 42 -1.74 -24.50 -25.93
C SER A 42 -1.42 -23.04 -26.24
N ARG A 43 -2.45 -22.22 -26.56
CA ARG A 43 -2.31 -20.77 -26.75
C ARG A 43 -2.08 -20.09 -25.41
N LEU A 44 -2.82 -20.47 -24.38
CA LEU A 44 -2.65 -19.96 -23.02
C LEU A 44 -1.21 -20.17 -22.50
N VAL A 45 -0.68 -21.40 -22.66
CA VAL A 45 0.68 -21.73 -22.21
C VAL A 45 1.74 -20.90 -22.95
N ARG A 46 1.61 -20.74 -24.28
CA ARG A 46 2.52 -19.88 -25.06
C ARG A 46 2.45 -18.42 -24.60
N ASP A 47 1.27 -17.95 -24.31
CA ASP A 47 1.05 -16.58 -23.83
C ASP A 47 1.66 -16.35 -22.45
N ILE A 48 1.46 -17.26 -21.51
CA ILE A 48 2.09 -17.25 -20.19
C ILE A 48 3.61 -17.24 -20.36
N ALA A 49 4.17 -18.10 -21.21
CA ALA A 49 5.62 -18.17 -21.45
C ALA A 49 6.14 -16.86 -22.05
N ALA A 50 5.44 -16.26 -23.01
CA ALA A 50 5.82 -14.99 -23.63
C ALA A 50 5.88 -13.86 -22.60
N LEU A 51 4.90 -13.74 -21.71
CA LEU A 51 4.88 -12.73 -20.65
C LEU A 51 5.88 -13.01 -19.52
N ALA A 52 6.12 -14.28 -19.21
CA ALA A 52 7.14 -14.68 -18.22
C ALA A 52 8.57 -14.37 -18.69
N LEU A 53 8.85 -14.57 -19.97
CA LEU A 53 10.14 -14.26 -20.60
C LEU A 53 10.26 -12.79 -21.01
N GLY A 54 9.11 -12.09 -21.15
CA GLY A 54 9.03 -10.68 -21.52
C GLY A 54 9.62 -9.73 -20.50
N PRO A 55 9.66 -8.42 -20.81
CA PRO A 55 10.29 -7.41 -19.95
C PRO A 55 9.62 -7.24 -18.58
N GLY A 56 8.33 -7.58 -18.49
CA GLY A 56 7.54 -7.52 -17.26
C GLY A 56 7.76 -8.68 -16.30
N ARG A 57 8.30 -9.82 -16.78
CA ARG A 57 8.56 -11.02 -15.96
C ARG A 57 7.34 -11.44 -15.15
N VAL A 58 6.21 -11.61 -15.82
CA VAL A 58 4.92 -11.97 -15.22
C VAL A 58 4.94 -13.45 -14.84
N SER A 59 4.77 -13.77 -13.57
CA SER A 59 4.64 -15.16 -13.12
C SER A 59 3.26 -15.73 -13.45
N LEU A 60 3.10 -17.05 -13.37
CA LEU A 60 1.78 -17.69 -13.51
C LEU A 60 0.75 -17.14 -12.51
N GLY A 61 1.19 -16.90 -11.26
CA GLY A 61 0.33 -16.31 -10.24
C GLY A 61 -0.09 -14.88 -10.57
N ASP A 62 0.84 -14.06 -11.09
CA ASP A 62 0.51 -12.70 -11.57
C ASP A 62 -0.44 -12.76 -12.78
N TYR A 63 -0.20 -13.70 -13.71
CA TYR A 63 -1.03 -13.89 -14.90
C TYR A 63 -2.48 -14.19 -14.53
N GLU A 64 -2.68 -15.09 -13.59
CA GLU A 64 -3.99 -15.48 -13.07
C GLU A 64 -4.63 -14.35 -12.25
N ALA A 65 -3.89 -13.76 -11.29
CA ALA A 65 -4.41 -12.71 -10.43
C ALA A 65 -4.83 -11.45 -11.20
N LEU A 66 -4.13 -11.12 -12.28
CA LEU A 66 -4.45 -10.00 -13.16
C LEU A 66 -5.42 -10.38 -14.29
N ARG A 67 -5.87 -11.64 -14.37
CA ARG A 67 -6.71 -12.18 -15.47
C ARG A 67 -6.18 -11.80 -16.85
N LEU A 68 -4.89 -11.95 -17.09
CA LEU A 68 -4.27 -11.56 -18.36
C LEU A 68 -4.74 -12.39 -19.55
N TYR A 69 -5.45 -13.47 -19.30
CA TYR A 69 -6.16 -14.27 -20.31
C TYR A 69 -7.45 -13.60 -20.82
N ASP A 70 -7.97 -12.62 -20.10
CA ASP A 70 -9.22 -11.94 -20.45
C ASP A 70 -8.94 -10.76 -21.38
N ALA A 71 -9.23 -10.93 -22.67
CA ALA A 71 -9.01 -9.90 -23.68
C ALA A 71 -9.94 -8.69 -23.54
N ALA A 72 -11.07 -8.82 -22.85
CA ALA A 72 -11.95 -7.69 -22.57
C ALA A 72 -11.37 -6.75 -21.50
N LEU A 73 -10.55 -7.28 -20.59
CA LEU A 73 -9.88 -6.50 -19.56
C LEU A 73 -8.60 -5.87 -20.05
N TRP A 74 -7.86 -6.52 -20.96
CA TRP A 74 -6.53 -6.12 -21.39
C TRP A 74 -6.46 -5.96 -22.89
N GLN A 75 -6.32 -4.73 -23.36
CA GLN A 75 -6.28 -4.44 -24.79
C GLN A 75 -4.85 -4.22 -25.29
N GLY A 76 -4.52 -4.84 -26.41
CA GLY A 76 -3.34 -4.56 -27.22
C GLY A 76 -2.00 -4.52 -26.48
N ALA A 77 -1.26 -3.44 -26.69
CA ALA A 77 0.10 -3.26 -26.16
C ALA A 77 0.19 -3.10 -24.64
N ASP A 78 -0.88 -2.69 -23.97
CA ASP A 78 -0.87 -2.47 -22.51
C ASP A 78 -0.64 -3.76 -21.73
N ARG A 79 -1.14 -4.88 -22.22
CA ARG A 79 -0.90 -6.20 -21.65
C ARG A 79 0.58 -6.58 -21.66
N LEU A 80 1.32 -6.24 -22.70
CA LEU A 80 2.75 -6.51 -22.83
C LEU A 80 3.61 -5.62 -21.91
N GLN A 81 3.02 -4.55 -21.38
CA GLN A 81 3.66 -3.63 -20.44
C GLN A 81 3.36 -3.98 -18.98
N VAL A 82 2.57 -5.03 -18.73
CA VAL A 82 2.29 -5.49 -17.37
C VAL A 82 3.57 -5.95 -16.69
N VAL A 83 3.72 -5.55 -15.43
CA VAL A 83 4.86 -5.89 -14.57
C VAL A 83 4.39 -6.86 -13.50
N GLY A 84 5.00 -8.05 -13.45
CA GLY A 84 4.75 -9.02 -12.38
C GLY A 84 5.35 -8.56 -11.04
N ALA A 85 4.80 -9.04 -9.93
CA ALA A 85 5.17 -8.64 -8.56
C ALA A 85 6.67 -8.80 -8.27
N GLY A 86 7.29 -9.89 -8.71
CA GLY A 86 8.73 -10.10 -8.57
C GLY A 86 9.56 -9.08 -9.35
N ARG A 87 9.10 -8.69 -10.52
CA ARG A 87 9.74 -7.65 -11.33
C ARG A 87 9.55 -6.27 -10.73
N ALA A 88 8.35 -5.94 -10.26
CA ALA A 88 8.05 -4.66 -9.61
C ALA A 88 9.02 -4.42 -8.43
N ARG A 89 9.20 -5.40 -7.55
CA ARG A 89 10.18 -5.32 -6.45
C ARG A 89 11.63 -5.09 -6.93
N ARG A 90 12.02 -5.70 -8.05
CA ARG A 90 13.37 -5.46 -8.63
C ARG A 90 13.49 -4.04 -9.19
N LEU A 91 12.45 -3.54 -9.84
CA LEU A 91 12.42 -2.17 -10.36
C LEU A 91 12.45 -1.14 -9.23
N ALA A 92 11.70 -1.36 -8.15
CA ALA A 92 11.75 -0.53 -6.96
C ALA A 92 13.16 -0.50 -6.34
N ARG A 93 13.81 -1.66 -6.18
CA ARG A 93 15.20 -1.73 -5.71
C ARG A 93 16.20 -1.04 -6.62
N GLN A 94 15.96 -1.05 -7.93
CA GLN A 94 16.78 -0.32 -8.90
C GLN A 94 16.55 1.19 -8.81
N ALA A 95 15.31 1.63 -8.65
CA ALA A 95 14.97 3.04 -8.48
C ALA A 95 15.51 3.57 -7.12
N ASN A 96 15.43 2.76 -6.08
CA ASN A 96 15.82 3.06 -4.71
C ASN A 96 17.20 2.43 -4.41
N PHE A 97 18.22 2.82 -5.18
CA PHE A 97 19.56 2.23 -5.09
C PHE A 97 20.30 2.59 -3.80
N ARG A 98 19.90 3.64 -3.09
CA ARG A 98 20.42 4.05 -1.77
C ARG A 98 19.82 3.17 -0.67
N ARG A 99 20.41 1.99 -0.48
CA ARG A 99 19.95 1.02 0.54
C ARG A 99 20.30 1.39 1.96
N ASP A 100 21.34 2.18 2.13
CA ASP A 100 21.76 2.77 3.40
C ASP A 100 20.68 3.63 4.05
N CYS A 101 19.78 4.21 3.25
CA CYS A 101 18.67 5.03 3.72
C CYS A 101 17.36 4.24 3.89
N LEU A 102 17.33 2.93 3.63
CA LEU A 102 16.07 2.18 3.51
C LEU A 102 15.25 2.20 4.79
N ALA A 103 15.89 2.15 5.96
CA ALA A 103 15.24 2.24 7.26
C ALA A 103 14.36 3.49 7.37
N LEU A 104 14.79 4.64 6.81
CA LEU A 104 14.02 5.87 6.84
C LEU A 104 12.63 5.76 6.19
N ALA A 105 12.45 4.84 5.23
CA ALA A 105 11.15 4.64 4.56
C ALA A 105 10.40 3.39 5.06
N THR A 106 11.09 2.43 5.69
CA THR A 106 10.48 1.18 6.16
C THR A 106 10.08 1.21 7.62
N ASP A 107 10.80 1.99 8.43
CA ASP A 107 10.44 2.23 9.82
C ASP A 107 9.43 3.38 9.91
N ARG A 108 8.23 3.07 10.43
CA ARG A 108 7.14 4.05 10.55
C ARG A 108 7.45 5.17 11.54
N LEU A 109 8.22 4.89 12.57
CA LEU A 109 8.61 5.89 13.56
C LEU A 109 9.61 6.88 12.95
N ALA A 110 10.66 6.36 12.32
CA ALA A 110 11.68 7.18 11.66
C ALA A 110 11.08 8.02 10.52
N SER A 111 10.26 7.41 9.66
CA SER A 111 9.62 8.12 8.55
C SER A 111 8.70 9.24 9.02
N ARG A 112 7.91 9.02 10.07
CA ARG A 112 6.99 10.02 10.63
C ARG A 112 7.74 11.16 11.34
N ALA A 113 8.74 10.83 12.15
CA ALA A 113 9.58 11.85 12.79
C ALA A 113 10.24 12.75 11.73
N TYR A 114 10.74 12.16 10.65
CA TYR A 114 11.36 12.91 9.57
C TYR A 114 10.35 13.79 8.83
N LEU A 115 9.17 13.26 8.46
CA LEU A 115 8.11 14.02 7.81
C LEU A 115 7.60 15.17 8.68
N ALA A 116 7.32 14.90 9.96
CA ALA A 116 6.84 15.91 10.92
C ALA A 116 7.87 17.03 11.13
N ALA A 117 9.15 16.71 11.21
CA ALA A 117 10.23 17.70 11.32
C ALA A 117 10.30 18.64 10.11
N HIS A 118 9.75 18.22 8.96
CA HIS A 118 9.65 19.03 7.73
C HIS A 118 8.26 19.62 7.51
N GLY A 119 7.40 19.60 8.54
CA GLY A 119 6.06 20.21 8.48
C GLY A 119 5.04 19.44 7.65
N LEU A 120 5.33 18.18 7.26
CA LEU A 120 4.34 17.36 6.55
C LEU A 120 3.37 16.68 7.53
N PRO A 121 2.08 16.67 7.20
CA PRO A 121 1.03 16.15 8.09
C PRO A 121 1.13 14.62 8.20
N THR A 122 1.35 14.15 9.41
CA THR A 122 1.37 12.73 9.76
C THR A 122 0.40 12.44 10.88
N GLN A 123 -0.10 11.20 10.94
CA GLN A 123 -0.95 10.78 12.05
C GLN A 123 -0.15 10.84 13.37
N PRO A 124 -0.65 11.52 14.42
CA PRO A 124 0.04 11.61 15.71
C PRO A 124 0.31 10.24 16.32
N ILE A 125 1.36 10.13 17.12
CA ILE A 125 1.64 8.96 17.93
C ILE A 125 1.40 9.38 19.38
N LEU A 126 0.42 8.75 20.05
CA LEU A 126 0.10 9.02 21.45
C LEU A 126 1.07 8.30 22.38
N ALA A 127 1.33 7.02 22.09
CA ALA A 127 2.26 6.22 22.87
C ALA A 127 3.01 5.21 22.01
N ILE A 128 4.14 4.75 22.51
CA ILE A 128 4.95 3.68 21.94
C ILE A 128 5.18 2.65 23.03
N TYR A 129 4.74 1.42 22.76
CA TYR A 129 4.96 0.31 23.67
C TYR A 129 6.17 -0.52 23.24
N ARG A 130 7.08 -0.80 24.18
CA ARG A 130 8.36 -1.52 23.96
C ARG A 130 9.30 -0.87 22.96
N ALA A 131 9.42 0.43 22.99
CA ALA A 131 10.28 1.14 22.04
C ALA A 131 11.77 1.03 22.36
N GLY A 132 12.57 0.78 21.31
CA GLY A 132 13.98 1.16 21.28
C GLY A 132 14.21 2.62 20.90
N LEU A 133 13.18 3.30 20.36
CA LEU A 133 13.23 4.68 19.90
C LEU A 133 12.07 5.48 20.49
N ALA A 134 12.32 6.76 20.77
CA ALA A 134 11.31 7.71 21.22
C ALA A 134 10.79 8.54 20.04
N ALA A 135 9.53 8.99 20.12
CA ALA A 135 8.98 10.01 19.23
C ALA A 135 8.64 11.26 20.05
N PRO A 136 8.84 12.46 19.50
CA PRO A 136 8.42 13.69 20.17
C PRO A 136 6.93 13.68 20.49
N GLY A 137 6.59 13.95 21.77
CA GLY A 137 5.20 14.00 22.23
C GLY A 137 4.53 12.65 22.47
N ALA A 138 5.20 11.53 22.23
CA ALA A 138 4.65 10.19 22.52
C ALA A 138 5.09 9.69 23.90
N GLU A 139 4.16 9.08 24.64
CA GLU A 139 4.46 8.41 25.89
C GLU A 139 5.19 7.08 25.64
N LEU A 140 6.20 6.77 26.44
CA LEU A 140 6.96 5.53 26.33
C LEU A 140 6.46 4.51 27.38
N LEU A 141 5.83 3.45 26.90
CA LEU A 141 5.31 2.37 27.72
C LEU A 141 6.26 1.16 27.65
N ARG A 142 6.79 0.75 28.79
CA ARG A 142 7.83 -0.30 28.88
C ARG A 142 7.26 -1.60 29.39
N THR A 143 6.26 -1.53 30.26
CA THR A 143 5.65 -2.66 30.95
C THR A 143 4.23 -2.92 30.46
N ARG A 144 3.72 -4.13 30.72
CA ARG A 144 2.33 -4.49 30.44
C ARG A 144 1.36 -3.64 31.25
N ASP A 145 1.73 -3.31 32.49
CA ASP A 145 0.88 -2.52 33.37
C ASP A 145 0.78 -1.06 32.90
N GLU A 146 1.90 -0.48 32.47
CA GLU A 146 1.89 0.85 31.84
C GLU A 146 1.02 0.87 30.57
N LEU A 147 1.10 -0.17 29.73
CA LEU A 147 0.23 -0.29 28.56
C LEU A 147 -1.25 -0.35 28.95
N ARG A 148 -1.59 -1.15 29.96
CA ARG A 148 -2.96 -1.25 30.47
C ARG A 148 -3.46 0.09 30.97
N GLN A 149 -2.70 0.72 31.87
CA GLN A 149 -3.05 2.00 32.46
C GLN A 149 -3.27 3.09 31.38
N PHE A 150 -2.39 3.12 30.38
CA PHE A 150 -2.53 4.03 29.24
C PHE A 150 -3.83 3.78 28.45
N LEU A 151 -4.12 2.52 28.12
CA LEU A 151 -5.30 2.15 27.35
C LEU A 151 -6.61 2.37 28.14
N GLU A 152 -6.60 2.08 29.46
CA GLU A 152 -7.71 2.37 30.37
C GLU A 152 -8.03 3.87 30.42
N GLY A 153 -6.99 4.71 30.48
CA GLY A 153 -7.12 6.17 30.44
C GLY A 153 -7.67 6.72 29.10
N HIS A 154 -7.62 5.91 28.05
CA HIS A 154 -8.13 6.25 26.71
C HIS A 154 -9.37 5.42 26.32
N ALA A 155 -9.95 4.68 27.27
CA ALA A 155 -11.17 3.88 27.01
C ALA A 155 -12.29 4.78 26.50
N GLY A 156 -12.91 4.39 25.38
CA GLY A 156 -13.93 5.19 24.68
C GLY A 156 -13.38 6.14 23.60
N GLN A 157 -12.07 6.26 23.46
CA GLN A 157 -11.46 6.96 22.31
C GLN A 157 -11.00 5.91 21.29
N PRO A 158 -11.48 5.92 20.05
CA PRO A 158 -11.06 4.95 19.04
C PRO A 158 -9.55 5.07 18.77
N LEU A 159 -8.83 3.98 18.99
CA LEU A 159 -7.39 3.89 18.81
C LEU A 159 -7.01 2.93 17.68
N VAL A 160 -5.92 3.22 16.99
CA VAL A 160 -5.26 2.31 16.06
C VAL A 160 -3.91 1.92 16.62
N VAL A 161 -3.70 0.62 16.79
CA VAL A 161 -2.45 0.04 17.28
C VAL A 161 -1.81 -0.77 16.17
N ARG A 162 -0.56 -0.46 15.87
CA ARG A 162 0.19 -1.14 14.81
C ARG A 162 1.67 -1.31 15.17
N PRO A 163 2.34 -2.35 14.66
CA PRO A 163 3.79 -2.46 14.85
C PRO A 163 4.52 -1.33 14.11
N ALA A 164 5.63 -0.87 14.68
CA ALA A 164 6.49 0.13 14.04
C ALA A 164 7.06 -0.37 12.72
N GLU A 165 7.39 -1.66 12.67
CA GLU A 165 7.87 -2.34 11.47
C GLU A 165 6.87 -3.40 10.98
N GLY A 166 6.83 -3.60 9.65
CA GLY A 166 5.96 -4.61 9.06
C GLY A 166 4.51 -4.18 8.87
N GLY A 167 3.63 -5.16 8.66
CA GLY A 167 2.21 -4.97 8.38
C GLY A 167 1.32 -5.38 9.55
N GLY A 168 0.08 -4.95 9.49
CA GLY A 168 -0.95 -5.23 10.47
C GLY A 168 -1.31 -4.02 11.31
N GLU A 169 -2.57 -3.99 11.70
CA GLU A 169 -3.10 -2.98 12.64
C GLU A 169 -4.25 -3.61 13.43
N ARG A 170 -4.51 -3.09 14.60
CA ARG A 170 -5.71 -3.36 15.39
C ARG A 170 -6.40 -2.04 15.67
N VAL A 171 -7.71 -2.04 15.56
CA VAL A 171 -8.54 -0.93 16.01
C VAL A 171 -9.09 -1.32 17.38
N LEU A 172 -8.94 -0.45 18.36
CA LEU A 172 -9.43 -0.59 19.72
C LEU A 172 -10.53 0.44 19.96
N PHE A 173 -11.49 0.06 20.80
CA PHE A 173 -12.59 0.94 21.25
C PHE A 173 -13.43 1.52 20.10
N ASP A 174 -13.55 0.75 18.99
CA ASP A 174 -14.28 1.19 17.79
C ASP A 174 -15.81 1.10 17.90
N HIS A 175 -16.29 0.26 18.84
CA HIS A 175 -17.72 0.00 18.98
C HIS A 175 -18.27 0.44 20.34
N PRO A 176 -19.36 1.24 20.38
CA PRO A 176 -20.08 1.49 21.60
C PRO A 176 -20.60 0.17 22.19
N GLY A 177 -20.20 -0.17 23.40
CA GLY A 177 -20.58 -1.42 24.07
C GLY A 177 -19.61 -2.59 23.90
N GLY A 178 -18.44 -2.38 23.28
CA GLY A 178 -17.31 -3.29 23.40
C GLY A 178 -16.83 -3.39 24.86
N ASP A 179 -16.19 -4.49 25.21
CA ASP A 179 -15.54 -4.64 26.51
C ASP A 179 -14.09 -4.13 26.43
N PRO A 180 -13.80 -2.92 26.95
CA PRO A 180 -12.45 -2.36 26.88
C PRO A 180 -11.39 -3.24 27.56
N ALA A 181 -11.75 -3.93 28.64
CA ALA A 181 -10.82 -4.78 29.36
C ALA A 181 -10.40 -5.99 28.51
N ALA A 182 -11.35 -6.62 27.84
CA ALA A 182 -11.05 -7.73 26.93
C ALA A 182 -10.20 -7.30 25.73
N GLU A 183 -10.44 -6.10 25.17
CA GLU A 183 -9.64 -5.55 24.05
C GLU A 183 -8.21 -5.24 24.48
N ILE A 184 -8.03 -4.67 25.68
CA ILE A 184 -6.73 -4.37 26.28
C ILE A 184 -5.94 -5.65 26.53
N ASP A 185 -6.59 -6.67 27.13
CA ASP A 185 -5.96 -7.97 27.39
C ASP A 185 -5.52 -8.66 26.11
N ALA A 186 -6.39 -8.69 25.10
CA ALA A 186 -6.07 -9.28 23.80
C ALA A 186 -4.91 -8.56 23.07
N LEU A 187 -4.77 -7.24 23.26
CA LEU A 187 -3.62 -6.51 22.73
C LEU A 187 -2.36 -6.81 23.53
N ALA A 188 -2.45 -6.80 24.85
CA ALA A 188 -1.32 -7.05 25.74
C ALA A 188 -0.74 -8.46 25.55
N ASP A 189 -1.60 -9.46 25.31
CA ASP A 189 -1.18 -10.83 24.97
C ASP A 189 -0.49 -10.89 23.60
N ALA A 190 -1.10 -10.31 22.57
CA ALA A 190 -0.51 -10.28 21.24
C ALA A 190 0.83 -9.53 21.19
N ALA A 191 0.97 -8.47 21.98
CA ALA A 191 2.23 -7.75 22.10
C ALA A 191 3.24 -8.54 22.99
N GLY A 192 2.76 -9.35 23.93
CA GLY A 192 3.55 -10.27 24.76
C GLY A 192 4.28 -11.31 23.93
N ASP A 193 3.58 -11.87 22.95
CA ASP A 193 4.07 -12.95 22.07
C ASP A 193 5.11 -12.49 21.03
N ALA A 194 5.31 -11.19 20.87
CA ALA A 194 6.26 -10.61 19.90
C ALA A 194 7.34 -9.75 20.61
N PRO A 195 8.26 -10.36 21.38
CA PRO A 195 9.35 -9.62 22.01
C PRO A 195 10.23 -8.97 20.93
N GLY A 196 10.57 -7.70 21.13
CA GLY A 196 11.39 -6.94 20.18
C GLY A 196 10.59 -6.15 19.11
N VAL A 197 9.27 -6.26 19.08
CA VAL A 197 8.42 -5.44 18.25
C VAL A 197 7.96 -4.20 19.04
N SER A 198 8.21 -3.02 18.51
CA SER A 198 7.63 -1.77 19.03
C SER A 198 6.23 -1.57 18.47
N TRP A 199 5.30 -1.16 19.31
CA TRP A 199 3.91 -0.90 18.94
C TRP A 199 3.60 0.58 19.03
N LEU A 200 3.05 1.13 17.96
CA LEU A 200 2.59 2.52 17.89
C LEU A 200 1.12 2.59 18.22
N ILE A 201 0.75 3.43 19.18
CA ILE A 201 -0.63 3.71 19.58
C ILE A 201 -0.99 5.11 19.10
N GLN A 202 -2.07 5.20 18.32
CA GLN A 202 -2.44 6.39 17.58
C GLN A 202 -3.94 6.62 17.69
N PRO A 203 -4.42 7.87 17.62
CA PRO A 203 -5.85 8.12 17.50
C PRO A 203 -6.34 7.56 16.16
N ARG A 204 -7.54 6.97 16.14
CA ARG A 204 -8.17 6.68 14.85
C ARG A 204 -8.48 7.98 14.12
N LEU A 205 -8.20 8.01 12.84
CA LEU A 205 -8.64 9.12 11.99
C LEU A 205 -10.09 8.90 11.59
N ASP A 206 -10.93 9.85 11.88
CA ASP A 206 -12.31 9.85 11.44
C ASP A 206 -12.41 10.49 10.04
N PRO A 207 -13.07 9.80 9.10
CA PRO A 207 -13.25 10.36 7.78
C PRO A 207 -14.24 11.52 7.82
N PRO A 208 -14.09 12.52 6.95
CA PRO A 208 -15.10 13.57 6.78
C PRO A 208 -16.47 12.96 6.51
N GLY A 209 -17.48 13.34 7.31
CA GLY A 209 -18.85 12.84 7.17
C GLY A 209 -19.14 11.49 7.85
N GLY A 210 -18.22 10.95 8.63
CA GLY A 210 -18.37 9.68 9.34
C GLY A 210 -18.13 8.45 8.46
N GLY A 211 -18.21 7.27 9.03
CA GLY A 211 -18.02 6.00 8.33
C GLY A 211 -16.59 5.43 8.45
N ARG A 212 -16.16 4.61 7.48
CA ARG A 212 -14.83 4.00 7.47
C ARG A 212 -13.81 4.91 6.79
N LEU A 213 -12.58 4.88 7.29
CA LEU A 213 -11.47 5.65 6.74
C LEU A 213 -11.26 5.31 5.26
N THR A 214 -11.27 6.35 4.42
CA THR A 214 -10.86 6.25 3.02
C THR A 214 -9.38 6.58 2.90
N THR A 215 -8.67 5.89 2.02
CA THR A 215 -7.24 6.11 1.81
C THR A 215 -6.91 6.19 0.33
N VAL A 216 -5.99 7.08 -0.01
CA VAL A 216 -5.46 7.18 -1.37
C VAL A 216 -4.04 6.65 -1.35
N ARG A 217 -3.81 5.58 -2.13
CA ARG A 217 -2.46 5.08 -2.39
C ARG A 217 -1.92 5.76 -3.63
N LEU A 218 -0.88 6.55 -3.46
CA LEU A 218 -0.14 7.19 -4.54
C LEU A 218 1.21 6.52 -4.73
N VAL A 219 1.67 6.47 -5.97
CA VAL A 219 3.05 6.11 -6.30
C VAL A 219 3.71 7.32 -6.94
N THR A 220 4.84 7.75 -6.37
CA THR A 220 5.62 8.86 -6.89
C THR A 220 6.88 8.39 -7.59
N LEU A 221 7.29 9.14 -8.60
CA LEU A 221 8.61 9.05 -9.23
C LEU A 221 9.38 10.34 -8.92
N ALA A 222 10.57 10.19 -8.31
CA ALA A 222 11.49 11.28 -8.01
C ALA A 222 12.80 11.09 -8.76
N GLY A 223 13.09 12.01 -9.66
CA GLY A 223 14.28 12.03 -10.52
C GLY A 223 14.91 13.41 -10.58
N GLU A 224 15.84 13.61 -11.49
CA GLU A 224 16.57 14.89 -11.65
C GLU A 224 15.65 16.08 -11.97
N ARG A 225 14.52 15.82 -12.63
CA ARG A 225 13.52 16.84 -12.97
C ARG A 225 12.50 17.10 -11.87
N GLY A 226 12.73 16.57 -10.67
CA GLY A 226 11.84 16.69 -9.52
C GLY A 226 11.00 15.44 -9.28
N ALA A 227 10.00 15.61 -8.43
CA ALA A 227 9.08 14.55 -8.02
C ALA A 227 7.68 14.77 -8.62
N LYS A 228 7.00 13.67 -8.94
CA LYS A 228 5.61 13.70 -9.41
C LYS A 228 4.84 12.46 -8.98
N VAL A 229 3.54 12.60 -8.81
CA VAL A 229 2.62 11.45 -8.70
C VAL A 229 2.51 10.80 -10.08
N TRP A 230 2.72 9.48 -10.12
CA TRP A 230 2.70 8.67 -11.33
C TRP A 230 1.50 7.75 -11.42
N ARG A 231 1.06 7.20 -10.27
CA ARG A 231 -0.14 6.35 -10.16
C ARG A 231 -0.92 6.74 -8.92
N GLY A 232 -2.23 6.56 -8.97
CA GLY A 232 -3.12 6.79 -7.85
C GLY A 232 -4.22 5.75 -7.80
N LEU A 233 -4.56 5.33 -6.59
CA LEU A 233 -5.63 4.40 -6.31
C LEU A 233 -6.36 4.87 -5.06
N TRP A 234 -7.67 5.01 -5.14
CA TRP A 234 -8.50 5.42 -4.01
C TRP A 234 -9.22 4.21 -3.43
N ARG A 235 -9.00 3.93 -2.16
CA ARG A 235 -9.72 2.93 -1.39
C ARG A 235 -10.81 3.64 -0.58
N LEU A 236 -12.03 3.38 -0.96
CA LEU A 236 -13.19 3.89 -0.25
C LEU A 236 -13.57 2.89 0.83
N GLY A 237 -13.39 3.28 2.08
CA GLY A 237 -13.85 2.49 3.22
C GLY A 237 -15.37 2.38 3.19
N GLY A 238 -15.91 1.21 3.53
CA GLY A 238 -17.33 0.96 3.55
C GLY A 238 -17.65 -0.52 3.68
N ARG A 239 -18.93 -0.87 3.59
CA ARG A 239 -19.40 -2.26 3.70
C ARG A 239 -18.82 -3.14 2.61
N ASP A 240 -18.60 -2.57 1.41
CA ASP A 240 -18.17 -3.29 0.21
C ASP A 240 -16.70 -3.06 -0.16
N ASP A 241 -15.96 -2.30 0.66
CA ASP A 241 -14.52 -2.04 0.47
C ASP A 241 -14.18 -1.77 -1.02
N LEU A 242 -14.59 -0.60 -1.51
CA LEU A 242 -14.45 -0.25 -2.93
C LEU A 242 -13.08 0.33 -3.26
N VAL A 243 -12.65 0.12 -4.51
CA VAL A 243 -11.40 0.68 -5.05
C VAL A 243 -11.69 1.42 -6.35
N ALA A 244 -11.18 2.63 -6.46
CA ALA A 244 -11.30 3.46 -7.66
C ALA A 244 -9.95 3.76 -8.28
N SER A 245 -9.87 3.72 -9.63
CA SER A 245 -8.78 4.36 -10.37
C SER A 245 -9.03 5.86 -10.46
N LEU A 246 -7.98 6.66 -10.60
CA LEU A 246 -8.05 8.12 -10.51
C LEU A 246 -7.51 8.82 -11.75
N ASP A 247 -8.21 9.84 -12.19
CA ASP A 247 -7.61 10.90 -13.01
C ASP A 247 -6.64 11.72 -12.13
N LEU A 248 -5.34 11.56 -12.37
CA LEU A 248 -4.30 12.24 -11.58
C LEU A 248 -4.27 13.76 -11.77
N ARG A 249 -4.98 14.31 -12.72
CA ARG A 249 -5.12 15.75 -12.91
C ARG A 249 -6.17 16.34 -11.98
N THR A 250 -7.31 15.70 -11.88
CA THR A 250 -8.49 16.21 -11.17
C THR A 250 -8.79 15.50 -9.85
N GLY A 251 -8.34 14.27 -9.66
CA GLY A 251 -8.71 13.42 -8.53
C GLY A 251 -10.07 12.74 -8.72
N ALA A 252 -10.70 12.88 -9.88
CA ALA A 252 -11.95 12.20 -10.18
C ALA A 252 -11.74 10.68 -10.27
N ALA A 253 -12.68 9.92 -9.76
CA ALA A 253 -12.71 8.48 -9.95
C ALA A 253 -13.09 8.17 -11.42
N LEU A 254 -12.29 7.31 -12.07
CA LEU A 254 -12.55 6.85 -13.44
C LEU A 254 -13.34 5.54 -13.45
N THR A 255 -12.90 4.61 -12.59
CA THR A 255 -13.55 3.31 -12.43
C THR A 255 -13.74 3.00 -10.95
N LEU A 256 -14.72 2.18 -10.64
CA LEU A 256 -15.04 1.73 -9.30
C LEU A 256 -15.25 0.22 -9.30
N ALA A 257 -14.63 -0.49 -8.38
CA ALA A 257 -14.76 -1.93 -8.23
C ALA A 257 -14.77 -2.35 -6.76
N PRO A 258 -15.41 -3.48 -6.40
CA PRO A 258 -15.19 -4.11 -5.11
C PRO A 258 -13.71 -4.49 -4.94
N ALA A 259 -13.11 -4.23 -3.79
CA ALA A 259 -11.74 -4.63 -3.51
C ALA A 259 -11.58 -6.16 -3.53
N SER A 260 -12.63 -6.90 -3.21
CA SER A 260 -12.68 -8.37 -3.30
C SER A 260 -12.69 -8.90 -4.73
N ASP A 261 -13.20 -8.14 -5.71
CA ASP A 261 -13.20 -8.48 -7.12
C ASP A 261 -12.97 -7.24 -8.03
N PRO A 262 -11.73 -6.76 -8.13
CA PRO A 262 -11.41 -5.56 -8.92
C PRO A 262 -11.59 -5.75 -10.42
N HIS A 263 -11.88 -6.97 -10.87
CA HIS A 263 -12.19 -7.23 -12.27
C HIS A 263 -13.61 -6.79 -12.63
N ARG A 264 -14.50 -6.61 -11.65
CA ARG A 264 -15.86 -6.10 -11.83
C ARG A 264 -15.92 -4.56 -11.82
N ALA A 265 -14.85 -3.92 -12.27
CA ALA A 265 -14.81 -2.47 -12.36
C ALA A 265 -15.88 -1.95 -13.34
N GLN A 266 -16.59 -0.92 -12.88
CA GLN A 266 -17.58 -0.17 -13.64
C GLN A 266 -17.11 1.29 -13.76
N VAL A 267 -17.69 2.04 -14.67
CA VAL A 267 -17.46 3.49 -14.75
C VAL A 267 -17.93 4.12 -13.45
N ALA A 268 -17.08 4.93 -12.84
CA ALA A 268 -17.42 5.62 -11.60
C ALA A 268 -18.47 6.73 -11.84
N PRO A 269 -19.29 7.08 -10.84
CA PRO A 269 -20.13 8.28 -10.90
C PRO A 269 -19.29 9.52 -11.21
N SER A 270 -19.82 10.42 -12.05
CA SER A 270 -19.07 11.58 -12.56
C SER A 270 -18.72 12.63 -11.49
N ASP A 271 -19.44 12.63 -10.38
CA ASP A 271 -19.26 13.50 -9.23
C ASP A 271 -18.35 12.89 -8.15
N LEU A 272 -17.96 11.62 -8.31
CA LEU A 272 -17.10 10.95 -7.35
C LEU A 272 -15.63 11.37 -7.54
N ALA A 273 -15.13 12.15 -6.59
CA ALA A 273 -13.75 12.63 -6.60
C ALA A 273 -13.14 12.60 -5.19
N VAL A 274 -11.81 12.48 -5.12
CA VAL A 274 -11.07 12.51 -3.86
C VAL A 274 -11.18 13.89 -3.23
N PRO A 275 -11.70 14.01 -1.99
CA PRO A 275 -11.76 15.30 -1.29
C PRO A 275 -10.34 15.88 -1.12
N GLY A 276 -10.19 17.18 -1.39
CA GLY A 276 -8.91 17.87 -1.21
C GLY A 276 -7.77 17.34 -2.10
N TRP A 277 -8.07 16.79 -3.27
CA TRP A 277 -7.10 16.17 -4.17
C TRP A 277 -5.85 16.98 -4.43
N ALA A 278 -5.98 18.28 -4.66
CA ALA A 278 -4.83 19.16 -4.94
C ALA A 278 -3.82 19.18 -3.78
N ALA A 279 -4.33 19.33 -2.55
CA ALA A 279 -3.52 19.31 -1.34
C ALA A 279 -2.89 17.94 -1.11
N LEU A 280 -3.65 16.86 -1.30
CA LEU A 280 -3.19 15.48 -1.15
C LEU A 280 -2.05 15.16 -2.13
N LYS A 281 -2.21 15.52 -3.39
CA LYS A 281 -1.19 15.38 -4.43
C LYS A 281 0.07 16.22 -4.14
N ALA A 282 -0.11 17.46 -3.66
CA ALA A 282 0.99 18.33 -3.27
C ALA A 282 1.78 17.72 -2.10
N THR A 283 1.10 17.24 -1.06
CA THR A 283 1.72 16.58 0.11
C THR A 283 2.57 15.38 -0.29
N ALA A 284 2.05 14.48 -1.14
CA ALA A 284 2.81 13.33 -1.60
C ALA A 284 4.01 13.73 -2.50
N THR A 285 3.85 14.78 -3.31
CA THR A 285 4.92 15.29 -4.16
C THR A 285 6.03 15.94 -3.33
N GLU A 286 5.67 16.73 -2.33
CA GLU A 286 6.64 17.35 -1.42
C GLU A 286 7.36 16.29 -0.58
N GLY A 287 6.61 15.33 -0.03
CA GLY A 287 7.22 14.18 0.64
C GLY A 287 8.24 13.46 -0.25
N ALA A 288 7.92 13.23 -1.53
CA ALA A 288 8.86 12.60 -2.45
C ALA A 288 10.10 13.43 -2.74
N ARG A 289 10.04 14.77 -2.63
CA ARG A 289 11.21 15.65 -2.71
C ARG A 289 12.10 15.53 -1.48
N LEU A 290 11.51 15.44 -0.29
CA LEU A 290 12.24 15.23 0.95
C LEU A 290 12.93 13.86 0.99
N PHE A 291 12.29 12.84 0.43
CA PHE A 291 12.84 11.48 0.30
C PHE A 291 13.56 11.27 -1.05
N ASN A 292 14.29 12.26 -1.56
CA ASN A 292 14.90 12.27 -2.90
C ASN A 292 15.91 11.13 -3.15
N GLN A 293 16.46 10.53 -2.08
CA GLN A 293 17.27 9.31 -2.15
C GLN A 293 16.49 8.11 -2.70
N PHE A 294 15.16 8.13 -2.57
CA PHE A 294 14.27 7.15 -3.16
C PHE A 294 13.70 7.67 -4.47
N GLY A 295 13.85 6.90 -5.52
CA GLY A 295 13.27 7.26 -6.82
C GLY A 295 11.82 6.87 -6.97
N LEU A 296 11.38 5.80 -6.29
CA LEU A 296 10.03 5.26 -6.37
C LEU A 296 9.50 4.97 -4.96
N LEU A 297 8.43 5.66 -4.59
CA LEU A 297 7.78 5.49 -3.29
C LEU A 297 6.27 5.36 -3.45
N GLY A 298 5.68 4.47 -2.65
CA GLY A 298 4.26 4.42 -2.37
C GLY A 298 3.93 5.26 -1.15
N TRP A 299 2.78 5.93 -1.17
CA TRP A 299 2.25 6.79 -0.13
C TRP A 299 0.84 6.34 0.19
N ASP A 300 0.55 6.04 1.43
CA ASP A 300 -0.81 5.92 1.93
C ASP A 300 -1.18 7.25 2.58
N VAL A 301 -2.18 7.94 2.00
CA VAL A 301 -2.63 9.25 2.47
C VAL A 301 -4.13 9.22 2.69
N ALA A 302 -4.57 9.67 3.85
CA ALA A 302 -5.99 9.87 4.14
C ALA A 302 -6.39 11.31 3.82
N PRO A 303 -7.47 11.55 3.08
CA PRO A 303 -8.12 12.86 3.04
C PRO A 303 -8.76 13.15 4.40
N GLY A 304 -8.59 14.34 4.93
CA GLY A 304 -9.17 14.79 6.19
C GLY A 304 -9.86 16.15 6.03
N ALA A 305 -10.68 16.53 7.01
CA ALA A 305 -11.33 17.85 7.01
C ALA A 305 -10.32 19.00 7.09
N ASP A 306 -9.26 18.80 7.87
CA ASP A 306 -8.20 19.78 8.05
C ASP A 306 -7.05 19.62 7.04
N GLY A 307 -7.24 18.76 6.05
CA GLY A 307 -6.24 18.45 5.03
C GLY A 307 -5.81 16.98 5.00
N PRO A 308 -4.87 16.62 4.11
CA PRO A 308 -4.39 15.26 3.97
C PRO A 308 -3.48 14.84 5.12
N THR A 309 -3.53 13.57 5.50
CA THR A 309 -2.64 12.98 6.52
C THR A 309 -1.88 11.79 5.94
N ILE A 310 -0.56 11.78 6.03
CA ILE A 310 0.28 10.65 5.60
C ILE A 310 0.20 9.54 6.64
N LEU A 311 -0.24 8.37 6.21
CA LEU A 311 -0.40 7.17 7.04
C LEU A 311 0.82 6.24 6.97
N GLY A 312 1.52 6.23 5.84
CA GLY A 312 2.65 5.34 5.64
C GLY A 312 3.36 5.52 4.31
N LEU A 313 4.56 4.96 4.27
CA LEU A 313 5.44 4.89 3.10
C LEU A 313 5.70 3.44 2.72
N ASP A 314 5.94 3.22 1.43
CA ASP A 314 6.31 1.92 0.89
C ASP A 314 7.41 2.11 -0.19
N PRO A 315 8.67 1.75 0.08
CA PRO A 315 9.76 1.86 -0.89
C PRO A 315 9.72 0.78 -1.99
N ALA A 316 8.77 -0.15 -1.91
CA ALA A 316 8.57 -1.19 -2.92
C ALA A 316 7.08 -1.40 -3.23
N PRO A 317 6.35 -0.35 -3.67
CA PRO A 317 4.91 -0.40 -3.83
C PRO A 317 4.47 -1.52 -4.77
N ASP A 318 3.39 -2.19 -4.38
CA ASP A 318 2.75 -3.16 -5.25
C ASP A 318 2.07 -2.44 -6.41
N LEU A 319 2.50 -2.76 -7.63
CA LEU A 319 1.95 -2.16 -8.84
C LEU A 319 0.75 -2.92 -9.41
N ALA A 320 0.49 -4.15 -8.95
CA ALA A 320 -0.60 -4.96 -9.48
C ALA A 320 -1.97 -4.28 -9.32
N PRO A 321 -2.32 -3.73 -8.14
CA PRO A 321 -3.57 -3.00 -7.97
C PRO A 321 -3.76 -1.83 -8.93
N HIS A 322 -2.70 -1.04 -9.10
CA HIS A 322 -2.73 0.11 -10.00
C HIS A 322 -2.89 -0.31 -11.46
N GLN A 323 -2.16 -1.34 -11.89
CA GLN A 323 -2.27 -1.87 -13.26
C GLN A 323 -3.67 -2.38 -13.54
N LEU A 324 -4.26 -3.07 -12.57
CA LEU A 324 -5.58 -3.65 -12.70
C LEU A 324 -6.68 -2.57 -12.72
N ALA A 325 -6.61 -1.59 -11.83
CA ALA A 325 -7.57 -0.50 -11.78
C ALA A 325 -7.53 0.37 -13.04
N ASP A 326 -6.32 0.69 -13.53
CA ASP A 326 -6.12 1.49 -14.73
C ASP A 326 -6.31 0.70 -16.04
N ARG A 327 -6.40 -0.64 -16.00
CA ARG A 327 -6.35 -1.54 -17.16
C ARG A 327 -5.12 -1.27 -18.03
N ARG A 328 -4.02 -0.89 -17.42
CA ARG A 328 -2.81 -0.42 -18.10
C ARG A 328 -1.55 -0.94 -17.44
N GLY A 329 -0.68 -1.56 -18.26
CA GLY A 329 0.63 -2.01 -17.80
C GLY A 329 1.51 -0.86 -17.28
N ALA A 330 2.34 -1.16 -16.31
CA ALA A 330 3.20 -0.16 -15.67
C ALA A 330 4.48 0.14 -16.47
N LEU A 331 4.96 -0.79 -17.31
CA LEU A 331 6.25 -0.68 -18.01
C LEU A 331 6.14 0.15 -19.30
N GLY A 332 5.42 1.25 -19.27
CA GLY A 332 5.33 2.21 -20.37
C GLY A 332 6.61 3.04 -20.56
N PRO A 333 6.65 3.89 -21.61
CA PRO A 333 7.82 4.73 -21.94
C PRO A 333 8.27 5.60 -20.75
N GLU A 334 7.33 6.14 -19.99
CA GLU A 334 7.60 7.00 -18.83
C GLU A 334 8.42 6.26 -17.75
N LEU A 335 7.95 5.08 -17.31
CA LEU A 335 8.68 4.30 -16.31
C LEU A 335 10.03 3.82 -16.85
N ARG A 336 10.10 3.42 -18.11
CA ARG A 336 11.37 3.00 -18.74
C ARG A 336 12.40 4.12 -18.77
N GLY A 337 12.02 5.32 -19.17
CA GLY A 337 12.88 6.50 -19.16
C GLY A 337 13.37 6.84 -17.76
N PHE A 338 12.46 6.87 -16.79
CA PHE A 338 12.78 7.08 -15.39
C PHE A 338 13.78 6.02 -14.85
N LEU A 339 13.55 4.74 -15.13
CA LEU A 339 14.45 3.68 -14.70
C LEU A 339 15.85 3.75 -15.37
N ALA A 340 15.93 4.23 -16.59
CA ALA A 340 17.22 4.48 -17.26
C ALA A 340 18.01 5.58 -16.54
N GLU A 341 17.33 6.68 -16.17
CA GLU A 341 17.89 7.77 -15.36
C GLU A 341 18.38 7.25 -14.01
N ARG A 342 17.54 6.52 -13.26
CA ARG A 342 17.91 5.96 -11.95
C ARG A 342 19.08 4.97 -12.03
N ARG A 343 19.21 4.21 -13.11
CA ARG A 343 20.39 3.34 -13.34
C ARG A 343 21.68 4.14 -13.51
N ARG A 344 21.61 5.25 -14.24
CA ARG A 344 22.76 6.16 -14.44
C ARG A 344 23.16 6.75 -13.09
N LEU A 345 22.25 7.37 -12.36
CA LEU A 345 22.50 7.94 -11.05
C LEU A 345 23.05 6.91 -10.05
N GLY A 346 22.53 5.69 -10.03
CA GLY A 346 23.05 4.62 -9.17
C GLY A 346 24.45 4.15 -9.53
N ARG A 347 24.87 4.23 -10.81
CA ARG A 347 26.27 3.96 -11.20
C ARG A 347 27.18 5.10 -10.77
N GLU A 348 26.77 6.33 -10.94
CA GLU A 348 27.51 7.52 -10.51
C GLU A 348 27.72 7.53 -9.00
N TRP A 349 26.65 7.29 -8.24
CA TRP A 349 26.72 7.21 -6.77
C TRP A 349 27.72 6.12 -6.29
N ARG A 350 27.68 4.91 -6.83
CA ARG A 350 28.62 3.84 -6.45
C ARG A 350 30.07 4.22 -6.75
N ARG A 351 30.33 4.94 -7.85
CA ARG A 351 31.69 5.41 -8.18
C ARG A 351 32.21 6.43 -7.19
N THR A 352 31.35 7.34 -6.73
CA THR A 352 31.75 8.44 -5.83
C THR A 352 31.74 8.06 -4.36
N SER A 353 30.87 7.12 -3.94
CA SER A 353 30.73 6.73 -2.54
C SER A 353 31.65 5.57 -2.11
N GLY A 354 32.39 4.95 -3.02
CA GLY A 354 33.23 3.79 -2.74
C GLY A 354 32.46 2.50 -2.39
N HIS A 355 31.14 2.50 -2.49
CA HIS A 355 30.30 1.33 -2.27
C HIS A 355 30.36 0.41 -3.50
N ARG A 356 30.94 -0.78 -3.32
CA ARG A 356 30.98 -1.86 -4.33
C ARG A 356 29.75 -2.74 -4.28
#